data_a33ad4d7b69452360f82262faa320803
#
_entry.id   a33ad4d7b69452360f82262faa320803
#
_cell.length_a   1.000
_cell.length_b   1.000
_cell.length_c   1.000
_cell.angle_alpha   90.00
_cell.angle_beta   90.00
_cell.angle_gamma   90.00
#
_symmetry.space_group_name_H-M   'P 1'
#
loop_
_entity.id
_entity.type
_entity.pdbx_description
1 polymer ?
#
loop_
_entity_poly.entity_id
_entity_poly.type
_entity_poly.pdbx_seq_one_letter_code
_entity_poly.pdbx_strand_id
1 'polypeptide(L)'
;MKQIKWIILGLLACLGGRAANYEHYSEWIAYSEIKRVPHPYNLDFSPYAPRWSYQVGIELDGMLDVYATYGGDQLEKYLKEYPKTMIDAKGNITGYSYNDFNLDNVRPGHFLMRYYQLFPERKDSLALDLLMRQLENQPRTDEGVWWHKAIYARQVWLDGIFMGLPFYVLAAPWLNPEYVMEYYDDAVDQITKTDQRTYDEATRLWKHAWDETHQMFWANPQTGLSQHTWARALGWFTMAMVEVLDALPENYARREEIISLFQRAMKSVTDYQDEASGVWFDVLDVDDPRNYLEATASSMFTYCLLKGWRLGYLDDSYRDTGIRAYRGLVKEFVTKKRDGTMSLTKCCSVSGLGPESNPKRDGSFEYYMSEPVRDNDAKGIGPFIWASLEMERMGFTIQNLDTFQPNDILSVKRQESAEAPCYDLSGRRTTPRSRGIYIQSGRKFWNK
;
A
#
# COMPACT_ATOMS: atom_id res chain seq x y z
N MET A 1 -24.93 -73.25 -20.65
CA MET A 1 -24.04 -72.46 -19.77
C MET A 1 -23.60 -71.20 -20.54
N LYS A 2 -24.24 -70.08 -20.23
CA LYS A 2 -23.93 -68.77 -20.82
C LYS A 2 -23.18 -67.94 -19.77
N GLN A 3 -21.93 -67.60 -20.08
CA GLN A 3 -21.13 -66.69 -19.26
C GLN A 3 -21.55 -65.27 -19.57
N ILE A 4 -21.95 -64.55 -18.53
CA ILE A 4 -22.23 -63.12 -18.56
C ILE A 4 -20.93 -62.39 -18.19
N LYS A 5 -20.33 -61.67 -19.16
CA LYS A 5 -19.20 -60.78 -18.94
C LYS A 5 -19.73 -59.42 -18.42
N TRP A 6 -19.36 -59.09 -17.20
CA TRP A 6 -19.56 -57.73 -16.66
C TRP A 6 -18.50 -56.79 -17.22
N ILE A 7 -18.93 -55.80 -17.98
CA ILE A 7 -18.07 -54.67 -18.41
C ILE A 7 -18.23 -53.59 -17.32
N ILE A 8 -17.17 -53.42 -16.51
CA ILE A 8 -17.07 -52.30 -15.60
C ILE A 8 -16.62 -51.11 -16.45
N LEU A 9 -17.54 -50.21 -16.75
CA LEU A 9 -17.25 -48.89 -17.30
C LEU A 9 -16.76 -48.00 -16.13
N GLY A 10 -15.42 -47.84 -16.02
CA GLY A 10 -14.81 -46.87 -15.13
C GLY A 10 -15.12 -45.42 -15.60
N LEU A 11 -15.99 -44.73 -14.96
CA LEU A 11 -16.11 -43.28 -15.06
C LEU A 11 -14.86 -42.66 -14.42
N LEU A 12 -13.85 -42.37 -15.26
CA LEU A 12 -12.85 -41.37 -14.88
C LEU A 12 -13.55 -40.00 -14.86
N ALA A 13 -13.99 -39.58 -13.68
CA ALA A 13 -14.32 -38.19 -13.43
C ALA A 13 -13.02 -37.39 -13.55
N CYS A 14 -12.79 -36.82 -14.71
CA CYS A 14 -11.83 -35.75 -14.87
C CYS A 14 -12.28 -34.59 -13.96
N LEU A 15 -11.71 -34.51 -12.76
CA LEU A 15 -11.66 -33.29 -11.97
C LEU A 15 -10.72 -32.30 -12.67
N GLY A 16 -11.12 -31.88 -13.86
CA GLY A 16 -10.62 -30.67 -14.46
C GLY A 16 -11.17 -29.52 -13.63
N GLY A 17 -10.39 -29.03 -12.70
CA GLY A 17 -10.70 -27.77 -12.04
C GLY A 17 -10.92 -26.71 -13.12
N ARG A 18 -12.16 -26.23 -13.28
CA ARG A 18 -12.43 -25.04 -14.07
C ARG A 18 -11.53 -23.95 -13.49
N ALA A 19 -10.58 -23.45 -14.28
CA ALA A 19 -9.91 -22.20 -13.96
C ALA A 19 -11.02 -21.18 -13.66
N ALA A 20 -11.03 -20.63 -12.46
CA ALA A 20 -11.99 -19.57 -12.13
C ALA A 20 -11.75 -18.43 -13.12
N ASN A 21 -12.76 -18.08 -13.89
CA ASN A 21 -12.69 -16.93 -14.78
C ASN A 21 -13.00 -15.70 -13.92
N TYR A 22 -11.96 -15.06 -13.41
CA TYR A 22 -12.09 -13.77 -12.75
C TYR A 22 -12.47 -12.70 -13.78
N GLU A 23 -13.33 -11.79 -13.39
CA GLU A 23 -13.67 -10.60 -14.18
C GLU A 23 -12.67 -9.46 -13.92
N HIS A 24 -12.09 -9.44 -12.72
CA HIS A 24 -11.26 -8.37 -12.19
C HIS A 24 -9.85 -8.82 -11.83
N TYR A 25 -8.85 -7.97 -12.11
CA TYR A 25 -7.45 -8.25 -11.78
C TYR A 25 -7.21 -8.26 -10.26
N SER A 26 -7.89 -7.37 -9.52
CA SER A 26 -7.76 -7.28 -8.06
C SER A 26 -8.20 -8.58 -7.38
N GLU A 27 -9.34 -9.17 -7.79
CA GLU A 27 -9.78 -10.46 -7.28
C GLU A 27 -8.83 -11.58 -7.70
N TRP A 28 -8.42 -11.60 -8.99
CA TRP A 28 -7.58 -12.67 -9.50
C TRP A 28 -6.25 -12.75 -8.78
N ILE A 29 -5.58 -11.61 -8.53
CA ILE A 29 -4.30 -11.62 -7.79
C ILE A 29 -4.52 -12.00 -6.32
N ALA A 30 -5.54 -11.45 -5.64
CA ALA A 30 -5.83 -11.77 -4.24
C ALA A 30 -6.08 -13.27 -4.02
N TYR A 31 -6.92 -13.90 -4.84
CA TYR A 31 -7.15 -15.34 -4.74
C TYR A 31 -5.96 -16.19 -5.22
N SER A 32 -5.12 -15.66 -6.12
CA SER A 32 -3.86 -16.30 -6.50
C SER A 32 -2.88 -16.32 -5.33
N GLU A 33 -2.80 -15.24 -4.55
CA GLU A 33 -1.97 -15.18 -3.34
C GLU A 33 -2.47 -16.15 -2.26
N ILE A 34 -3.78 -16.20 -1.98
CA ILE A 34 -4.35 -17.17 -1.03
C ILE A 34 -4.01 -18.62 -1.45
N LYS A 35 -4.06 -18.91 -2.76
CA LYS A 35 -3.70 -20.25 -3.27
C LYS A 35 -2.22 -20.54 -3.14
N ARG A 36 -1.36 -19.54 -3.35
CA ARG A 36 0.12 -19.65 -3.30
C ARG A 36 0.62 -19.69 -1.86
N VAL A 37 0.04 -18.86 -0.99
CA VAL A 37 0.42 -18.68 0.41
C VAL A 37 -0.82 -18.89 1.28
N PRO A 38 -1.13 -20.14 1.68
CA PRO A 38 -2.37 -20.45 2.40
C PRO A 38 -2.51 -19.78 3.76
N HIS A 39 -1.42 -19.27 4.34
CA HIS A 39 -1.39 -18.57 5.62
C HIS A 39 -0.89 -17.14 5.46
N PRO A 40 -1.68 -16.10 5.82
CA PRO A 40 -1.36 -14.70 5.56
C PRO A 40 -0.05 -14.22 6.21
N TYR A 41 0.32 -14.78 7.35
CA TYR A 41 1.56 -14.42 8.04
C TYR A 41 2.84 -14.88 7.32
N ASN A 42 2.73 -15.58 6.19
CA ASN A 42 3.85 -16.02 5.35
C ASN A 42 3.96 -15.24 4.03
N LEU A 43 3.14 -14.22 3.81
CA LEU A 43 3.15 -13.38 2.59
C LEU A 43 4.49 -12.64 2.38
N ASP A 44 5.29 -12.47 3.42
CA ASP A 44 6.64 -11.90 3.34
C ASP A 44 7.74 -12.91 2.96
N PHE A 45 7.33 -14.11 2.50
CA PHE A 45 8.21 -15.24 2.17
C PHE A 45 9.01 -15.79 3.36
N SER A 46 8.54 -15.57 4.59
CA SER A 46 9.11 -16.20 5.78
C SER A 46 8.54 -17.61 5.97
N PRO A 47 9.31 -18.68 5.70
CA PRO A 47 8.78 -20.04 5.78
C PRO A 47 8.78 -20.62 7.22
N TYR A 48 9.42 -19.94 8.19
CA TYR A 48 9.78 -20.57 9.45
C TYR A 48 8.96 -20.12 10.67
N ALA A 49 8.38 -18.92 10.64
CA ALA A 49 7.57 -18.41 11.73
C ALA A 49 6.63 -17.30 11.29
N PRO A 50 5.45 -17.16 11.90
CA PRO A 50 4.60 -16.00 11.69
C PRO A 50 5.37 -14.71 11.99
N ARG A 51 5.21 -13.68 11.13
CA ARG A 51 5.88 -12.39 11.29
C ARG A 51 4.89 -11.24 11.25
N TRP A 52 5.07 -10.33 12.19
CA TRP A 52 4.48 -9.00 12.12
C TRP A 52 5.35 -8.14 11.21
N SER A 53 4.91 -7.95 9.97
CA SER A 53 5.73 -7.37 8.89
C SER A 53 4.93 -6.36 8.09
N TYR A 54 5.57 -5.21 7.75
CA TYR A 54 4.95 -4.22 6.87
C TYR A 54 4.53 -4.79 5.52
N GLN A 55 5.30 -5.72 4.99
CA GLN A 55 5.03 -6.40 3.73
C GLN A 55 3.67 -7.10 3.79
N VAL A 56 3.46 -7.92 4.82
CA VAL A 56 2.18 -8.59 5.07
C VAL A 56 1.05 -7.56 5.26
N GLY A 57 1.31 -6.53 6.05
CA GLY A 57 0.33 -5.48 6.32
C GLY A 57 -0.16 -4.76 5.06
N ILE A 58 0.75 -4.45 4.13
CA ILE A 58 0.42 -3.78 2.86
C ILE A 58 -0.44 -4.67 1.96
N GLU A 59 -0.07 -5.93 1.81
CA GLU A 59 -0.83 -6.83 0.96
C GLU A 59 -2.21 -7.13 1.53
N LEU A 60 -2.30 -7.40 2.84
CA LEU A 60 -3.59 -7.63 3.51
C LEU A 60 -4.49 -6.38 3.49
N ASP A 61 -3.91 -5.20 3.51
CA ASP A 61 -4.65 -3.93 3.38
C ASP A 61 -5.29 -3.80 1.98
N GLY A 62 -4.55 -4.15 0.92
CA GLY A 62 -5.11 -4.28 -0.42
C GLY A 62 -6.18 -5.37 -0.53
N MET A 63 -5.94 -6.55 0.06
CA MET A 63 -6.93 -7.62 0.10
C MET A 63 -8.19 -7.25 0.88
N LEU A 64 -8.07 -6.41 1.91
CA LEU A 64 -9.22 -5.88 2.66
C LEU A 64 -10.11 -5.00 1.77
N ASP A 65 -9.52 -4.24 0.84
CA ASP A 65 -10.28 -3.45 -0.14
C ASP A 65 -10.98 -4.34 -1.18
N VAL A 66 -10.35 -5.46 -1.60
CA VAL A 66 -11.02 -6.47 -2.43
C VAL A 66 -12.23 -7.05 -1.68
N TYR A 67 -12.04 -7.42 -0.40
CA TYR A 67 -13.14 -7.93 0.43
C TYR A 67 -14.26 -6.89 0.61
N ALA A 68 -13.91 -5.64 0.85
CA ALA A 68 -14.89 -4.56 0.98
C ALA A 68 -15.67 -4.30 -0.32
N THR A 69 -15.07 -4.58 -1.48
CA THR A 69 -15.68 -4.36 -2.80
C THR A 69 -16.52 -5.54 -3.25
N TYR A 70 -16.01 -6.78 -3.12
CA TYR A 70 -16.59 -7.97 -3.72
C TYR A 70 -17.06 -9.00 -2.69
N GLY A 71 -16.64 -8.91 -1.43
CA GLY A 71 -16.94 -9.90 -0.40
C GLY A 71 -16.08 -11.17 -0.53
N GLY A 72 -16.63 -12.29 -0.07
CA GLY A 72 -16.04 -13.62 -0.22
C GLY A 72 -15.57 -14.26 1.09
N ASP A 73 -16.19 -15.41 1.44
CA ASP A 73 -15.94 -16.12 2.71
C ASP A 73 -14.47 -16.57 2.87
N GLN A 74 -13.84 -16.97 1.74
CA GLN A 74 -12.44 -17.42 1.76
C GLN A 74 -11.51 -16.26 2.08
N LEU A 75 -11.75 -15.09 1.49
CA LEU A 75 -10.97 -13.88 1.71
C LEU A 75 -11.17 -13.36 3.14
N GLU A 76 -12.42 -13.34 3.64
CA GLU A 76 -12.73 -12.98 5.02
C GLU A 76 -11.97 -13.87 6.03
N LYS A 77 -12.03 -15.19 5.82
CA LYS A 77 -11.31 -16.14 6.67
C LYS A 77 -9.81 -15.89 6.68
N TYR A 78 -9.25 -15.60 5.50
CA TYR A 78 -7.82 -15.33 5.33
C TYR A 78 -7.41 -14.05 6.07
N LEU A 79 -8.17 -12.97 5.91
CA LEU A 79 -7.93 -11.70 6.61
C LEU A 79 -8.01 -11.83 8.13
N LYS A 80 -8.97 -12.61 8.64
CA LYS A 80 -9.15 -12.86 10.09
C LYS A 80 -8.02 -13.69 10.71
N GLU A 81 -7.34 -14.50 9.93
CA GLU A 81 -6.28 -15.39 10.44
C GLU A 81 -5.06 -14.60 10.92
N TYR A 82 -4.72 -13.47 10.28
CA TYR A 82 -3.54 -12.69 10.63
C TYR A 82 -3.59 -12.10 12.05
N PRO A 83 -4.57 -11.25 12.42
CA PRO A 83 -4.64 -10.72 13.78
C PRO A 83 -4.92 -11.81 14.82
N LYS A 84 -5.63 -12.88 14.47
CA LYS A 84 -5.84 -14.02 15.34
C LYS A 84 -4.54 -14.72 15.70
N THR A 85 -3.60 -14.81 14.77
CA THR A 85 -2.30 -15.50 14.97
C THR A 85 -1.27 -14.59 15.61
N MET A 86 -1.27 -13.30 15.22
CA MET A 86 -0.21 -12.36 15.58
C MET A 86 -0.44 -11.64 16.92
N ILE A 87 -1.69 -11.56 17.40
CA ILE A 87 -2.03 -10.74 18.56
C ILE A 87 -2.63 -11.64 19.66
N ASP A 88 -2.03 -11.64 20.85
CA ASP A 88 -2.52 -12.37 22.00
C ASP A 88 -3.68 -11.65 22.72
N ALA A 89 -4.31 -12.29 23.69
CA ALA A 89 -5.44 -11.75 24.43
C ALA A 89 -5.12 -10.46 25.23
N LYS A 90 -3.84 -10.14 25.43
CA LYS A 90 -3.37 -8.93 26.12
C LYS A 90 -2.99 -7.81 25.15
N GLY A 91 -3.10 -8.03 23.84
CA GLY A 91 -2.69 -7.08 22.80
C GLY A 91 -1.19 -7.12 22.48
N ASN A 92 -0.44 -8.09 23.00
CA ASN A 92 0.96 -8.23 22.61
C ASN A 92 1.05 -8.76 21.18
N ILE A 93 1.95 -8.18 20.40
CA ILE A 93 2.15 -8.51 18.98
C ILE A 93 3.38 -9.41 18.86
N THR A 94 3.22 -10.58 18.23
CA THR A 94 4.29 -11.55 18.02
C THR A 94 5.39 -10.97 17.15
N GLY A 95 6.62 -10.95 17.64
CA GLY A 95 7.79 -10.46 16.92
C GLY A 95 7.92 -8.93 16.84
N TYR A 96 7.05 -8.19 17.51
CA TYR A 96 7.16 -6.74 17.65
C TYR A 96 8.01 -6.37 18.88
N SER A 97 8.84 -5.35 18.72
CA SER A 97 9.64 -4.76 19.78
C SER A 97 9.45 -3.24 19.81
N TYR A 98 8.89 -2.73 20.88
CA TYR A 98 8.63 -1.31 21.05
C TYR A 98 9.91 -0.45 20.98
N ASN A 99 11.00 -0.91 21.62
CA ASN A 99 12.23 -0.16 21.74
C ASN A 99 13.07 -0.11 20.45
N ASP A 100 12.71 -0.89 19.43
CA ASP A 100 13.34 -0.80 18.12
C ASP A 100 12.92 0.47 17.41
N PHE A 101 11.85 1.13 17.85
CA PHE A 101 11.27 2.31 17.22
C PHE A 101 11.26 2.17 15.69
N ASN A 102 10.86 1.00 15.23
CA ASN A 102 10.88 0.64 13.82
C ASN A 102 9.54 0.98 13.17
N LEU A 103 9.52 1.99 12.32
CA LEU A 103 8.29 2.41 11.60
C LEU A 103 7.73 1.31 10.70
N ASP A 104 8.57 0.42 10.16
CA ASP A 104 8.10 -0.74 9.39
C ASP A 104 7.13 -1.61 10.21
N ASN A 105 7.38 -1.73 11.51
CA ASN A 105 6.54 -2.52 12.42
C ASN A 105 5.23 -1.80 12.81
N VAL A 106 5.06 -0.53 12.41
CA VAL A 106 3.81 0.22 12.58
C VAL A 106 2.87 0.02 11.39
N ARG A 107 3.39 -0.16 10.17
CA ARG A 107 2.56 -0.25 8.95
C ARG A 107 1.43 -1.30 9.01
N PRO A 108 1.61 -2.50 9.58
CA PRO A 108 0.50 -3.44 9.72
C PRO A 108 -0.64 -2.91 10.61
N GLY A 109 -0.37 -1.90 11.43
CA GLY A 109 -1.38 -1.18 12.21
C GLY A 109 -2.43 -0.48 11.35
N HIS A 110 -2.08 -0.02 10.15
CA HIS A 110 -3.04 0.56 9.22
C HIS A 110 -4.07 -0.47 8.76
N PHE A 111 -3.61 -1.65 8.33
CA PHE A 111 -4.50 -2.78 8.06
C PHE A 111 -5.33 -3.15 9.30
N LEU A 112 -4.69 -3.28 10.46
CA LEU A 112 -5.35 -3.68 11.70
C LEU A 112 -6.44 -2.68 12.11
N MET A 113 -6.21 -1.36 11.94
CA MET A 113 -7.20 -0.34 12.26
C MET A 113 -8.43 -0.44 11.35
N ARG A 114 -8.24 -0.63 10.05
CA ARG A 114 -9.32 -0.83 9.07
C ARG A 114 -10.06 -2.14 9.32
N TYR A 115 -9.32 -3.21 9.61
CA TYR A 115 -9.88 -4.50 10.00
C TYR A 115 -10.71 -4.39 11.27
N TYR A 116 -10.19 -3.71 12.31
CA TYR A 116 -10.89 -3.49 13.58
C TYR A 116 -12.21 -2.73 13.41
N GLN A 117 -12.31 -1.83 12.45
CA GLN A 117 -13.57 -1.14 12.13
C GLN A 117 -14.65 -2.09 11.62
N LEU A 118 -14.28 -3.21 10.99
CA LEU A 118 -15.19 -4.24 10.48
C LEU A 118 -15.43 -5.37 11.48
N PHE A 119 -14.38 -5.77 12.20
CA PHE A 119 -14.36 -6.94 13.09
C PHE A 119 -13.72 -6.58 14.43
N PRO A 120 -14.40 -5.81 15.31
CA PRO A 120 -13.81 -5.29 16.53
C PRO A 120 -13.58 -6.39 17.58
N GLU A 121 -12.33 -6.56 18.00
CA GLU A 121 -11.93 -7.38 19.14
C GLU A 121 -11.09 -6.56 20.13
N ARG A 122 -11.26 -6.81 21.45
CA ARG A 122 -10.52 -6.04 22.47
C ARG A 122 -8.99 -6.17 22.33
N LYS A 123 -8.48 -7.35 21.97
CA LYS A 123 -7.03 -7.55 21.80
C LYS A 123 -6.45 -6.65 20.70
N ASP A 124 -7.23 -6.44 19.64
CA ASP A 124 -6.80 -5.62 18.50
C ASP A 124 -6.74 -4.14 18.90
N SER A 125 -7.70 -3.65 19.68
CA SER A 125 -7.64 -2.27 20.21
C SER A 125 -6.43 -2.03 21.12
N LEU A 126 -6.04 -3.02 21.93
CA LEU A 126 -4.84 -2.93 22.76
C LEU A 126 -3.54 -2.92 21.92
N ALA A 127 -3.51 -3.69 20.84
CA ALA A 127 -2.39 -3.68 19.90
C ALA A 127 -2.29 -2.35 19.14
N LEU A 128 -3.43 -1.79 18.71
CA LEU A 128 -3.49 -0.46 18.07
C LEU A 128 -2.97 0.64 19.00
N ASP A 129 -3.38 0.61 20.27
CA ASP A 129 -2.88 1.53 21.30
C ASP A 129 -1.35 1.41 21.52
N LEU A 130 -0.82 0.17 21.51
CA LEU A 130 0.62 -0.07 21.60
C LEU A 130 1.39 0.55 20.42
N LEU A 131 0.89 0.41 19.20
CA LEU A 131 1.50 0.99 17.99
C LEU A 131 1.41 2.53 18.00
N MET A 132 0.29 3.09 18.44
CA MET A 132 0.12 4.55 18.56
C MET A 132 1.13 5.12 19.56
N ARG A 133 1.28 4.49 20.73
CA ARG A 133 2.27 4.91 21.73
C ARG A 133 3.70 4.84 21.22
N GLN A 134 4.04 3.90 20.30
CA GLN A 134 5.34 3.94 19.65
C GLN A 134 5.51 5.23 18.84
N LEU A 135 4.53 5.61 18.03
CA LEU A 135 4.60 6.82 17.20
C LEU A 135 4.68 8.10 18.03
N GLU A 136 3.94 8.18 19.12
CA GLU A 136 4.02 9.31 20.08
C GLU A 136 5.41 9.49 20.69
N ASN A 137 6.14 8.38 20.87
CA ASN A 137 7.48 8.35 21.45
C ASN A 137 8.58 8.08 20.39
N GLN A 138 8.24 8.07 19.11
CA GLN A 138 9.21 7.84 18.04
C GLN A 138 10.32 8.91 18.10
N PRO A 139 11.60 8.52 18.15
CA PRO A 139 12.72 9.47 18.09
C PRO A 139 12.63 10.36 16.87
N ARG A 140 12.99 11.63 17.05
CA ARG A 140 12.88 12.66 16.01
C ARG A 140 14.23 13.36 15.78
N THR A 141 14.39 13.90 14.58
CA THR A 141 15.45 14.86 14.24
C THR A 141 15.26 16.17 15.04
N ASP A 142 16.25 17.05 15.02
CA ASP A 142 16.14 18.36 15.65
C ASP A 142 15.00 19.21 15.06
N GLU A 143 14.60 18.91 13.82
CA GLU A 143 13.46 19.55 13.14
C GLU A 143 12.11 18.88 13.46
N GLY A 144 12.10 17.77 14.20
CA GLY A 144 10.92 17.07 14.64
C GLY A 144 10.41 15.98 13.71
N VAL A 145 11.16 15.59 12.65
CA VAL A 145 10.80 14.48 11.77
C VAL A 145 11.21 13.15 12.39
N TRP A 146 10.37 12.14 12.27
CA TRP A 146 10.66 10.80 12.81
C TRP A 146 11.90 10.15 12.19
N TRP A 147 12.73 9.55 13.01
CA TRP A 147 13.73 8.60 12.53
C TRP A 147 13.03 7.38 11.96
N HIS A 148 13.55 6.84 10.88
CA HIS A 148 12.96 5.63 10.29
C HIS A 148 13.01 4.44 11.27
N LYS A 149 14.10 4.25 12.00
CA LYS A 149 14.32 3.22 13.04
C LYS A 149 15.35 3.69 14.06
N ALA A 150 15.34 3.12 15.27
CA ALA A 150 16.38 3.42 16.25
C ALA A 150 17.81 3.16 15.75
N ILE A 151 18.00 2.11 14.92
CA ILE A 151 19.31 1.79 14.32
C ILE A 151 19.73 2.78 13.21
N TYR A 152 18.83 3.64 12.75
CA TYR A 152 19.05 4.68 11.76
C TYR A 152 18.85 6.06 12.41
N ALA A 153 19.59 6.29 13.49
CA ALA A 153 19.48 7.51 14.28
C ALA A 153 19.66 8.75 13.41
N ARG A 154 18.77 9.73 13.58
CA ARG A 154 18.77 11.02 12.87
C ARG A 154 18.62 10.91 11.34
N GLN A 155 18.08 9.78 10.84
CA GLN A 155 17.84 9.57 9.42
C GLN A 155 16.35 9.61 9.11
N VAL A 156 15.97 10.40 8.10
CA VAL A 156 14.63 10.48 7.52
C VAL A 156 14.63 9.74 6.20
N TRP A 157 13.79 8.73 6.08
CA TRP A 157 13.60 7.97 4.86
C TRP A 157 12.20 8.19 4.34
N LEU A 158 12.02 8.30 3.04
CA LEU A 158 10.69 8.41 2.42
C LEU A 158 9.78 7.23 2.81
N ASP A 159 10.37 6.04 2.96
CA ASP A 159 9.71 4.83 3.43
C ASP A 159 9.03 5.03 4.79
N GLY A 160 9.72 5.66 5.74
CA GLY A 160 9.22 5.88 7.10
C GLY A 160 7.94 6.71 7.14
N ILE A 161 7.80 7.65 6.23
CA ILE A 161 6.61 8.50 6.12
C ILE A 161 5.39 7.65 5.80
N PHE A 162 5.48 6.72 4.85
CA PHE A 162 4.40 5.80 4.55
C PHE A 162 4.16 4.76 5.66
N MET A 163 5.23 4.29 6.28
CA MET A 163 5.10 3.25 7.30
C MET A 163 4.36 3.74 8.55
N GLY A 164 4.48 5.02 8.89
CA GLY A 164 3.89 5.60 10.10
C GLY A 164 2.61 6.40 9.88
N LEU A 165 2.63 7.38 8.97
CA LEU A 165 1.61 8.43 8.90
C LEU A 165 0.19 7.96 8.55
N PRO A 166 -0.05 7.06 7.57
CA PRO A 166 -1.41 6.62 7.28
C PRO A 166 -2.10 6.00 8.49
N PHE A 167 -1.39 5.18 9.26
CA PHE A 167 -1.93 4.65 10.51
C PHE A 167 -2.15 5.74 11.55
N TYR A 168 -1.18 6.64 11.73
CA TYR A 168 -1.21 7.72 12.72
C TYR A 168 -2.46 8.59 12.59
N VAL A 169 -2.74 9.09 11.39
CA VAL A 169 -3.92 9.93 11.14
C VAL A 169 -5.24 9.16 11.14
N LEU A 170 -5.23 7.92 10.67
CA LEU A 170 -6.43 7.06 10.65
C LEU A 170 -6.87 6.65 12.06
N ALA A 171 -5.92 6.34 12.92
CA ALA A 171 -6.18 5.84 14.27
C ALA A 171 -6.45 6.96 15.29
N ALA A 172 -5.92 8.17 15.09
CA ALA A 172 -6.03 9.28 16.03
C ALA A 172 -7.47 9.60 16.47
N PRO A 173 -8.48 9.70 15.59
CA PRO A 173 -9.86 9.95 16.00
C PRO A 173 -10.48 8.86 16.87
N TRP A 174 -9.92 7.65 16.86
CA TRP A 174 -10.41 6.50 17.61
C TRP A 174 -9.71 6.33 18.95
N LEU A 175 -8.40 6.54 18.97
CA LEU A 175 -7.56 6.28 20.14
C LEU A 175 -7.40 7.52 21.01
N ASN A 176 -7.24 8.70 20.39
CA ASN A 176 -6.95 9.98 21.06
C ASN A 176 -7.83 11.12 20.50
N PRO A 177 -9.16 11.04 20.60
CA PRO A 177 -10.07 11.99 19.96
C PRO A 177 -9.91 13.44 20.43
N GLU A 178 -9.37 13.66 21.64
CA GLU A 178 -9.16 14.99 22.21
C GLU A 178 -7.97 15.73 21.57
N TYR A 179 -7.02 15.00 21.02
CA TYR A 179 -5.77 15.54 20.43
C TYR A 179 -5.68 15.34 18.91
N VAL A 180 -6.81 15.05 18.25
CA VAL A 180 -6.81 14.68 16.82
C VAL A 180 -6.19 15.74 15.92
N MET A 181 -6.34 17.01 16.27
CA MET A 181 -5.79 18.12 15.48
C MET A 181 -4.27 18.17 15.55
N GLU A 182 -3.70 17.91 16.73
CA GLU A 182 -2.24 17.83 16.92
C GLU A 182 -1.63 16.70 16.08
N TYR A 183 -2.31 15.55 15.98
CA TYR A 183 -1.87 14.46 15.11
C TYR A 183 -1.93 14.84 13.64
N TYR A 184 -2.94 15.58 13.21
CA TYR A 184 -3.06 16.06 11.83
C TYR A 184 -2.01 17.10 11.51
N ASP A 185 -1.76 18.05 12.40
CA ASP A 185 -0.74 19.08 12.25
C ASP A 185 0.66 18.45 12.20
N ASP A 186 0.97 17.51 13.09
CA ASP A 186 2.23 16.76 13.07
C ASP A 186 2.41 15.97 11.76
N ALA A 187 1.35 15.32 11.27
CA ALA A 187 1.43 14.57 10.01
C ALA A 187 1.74 15.48 8.80
N VAL A 188 1.15 16.67 8.73
CA VAL A 188 1.49 17.65 7.70
C VAL A 188 2.92 18.13 7.85
N ASP A 189 3.37 18.38 9.08
CA ASP A 189 4.77 18.75 9.36
C ASP A 189 5.77 17.66 8.95
N GLN A 190 5.46 16.39 9.24
CA GLN A 190 6.29 15.24 8.82
C GLN A 190 6.47 15.22 7.28
N ILE A 191 5.37 15.40 6.53
CA ILE A 191 5.40 15.39 5.07
C ILE A 191 6.15 16.60 4.52
N THR A 192 5.84 17.82 4.99
CA THR A 192 6.41 19.06 4.45
C THR A 192 7.89 19.22 4.77
N LYS A 193 8.32 18.83 5.98
CA LYS A 193 9.74 18.83 6.36
C LYS A 193 10.52 17.75 5.63
N THR A 194 9.95 16.57 5.45
CA THR A 194 10.57 15.53 4.61
C THR A 194 10.75 16.01 3.18
N ASP A 195 9.73 16.65 2.60
CA ASP A 195 9.85 17.30 1.30
C ASP A 195 11.05 18.26 1.24
N GLN A 196 11.14 19.19 2.17
CA GLN A 196 12.20 20.21 2.21
C GLN A 196 13.61 19.62 2.31
N ARG A 197 13.74 18.44 2.93
CA ARG A 197 15.05 17.80 3.17
C ARG A 197 15.45 16.80 2.12
N THR A 198 14.49 16.18 1.42
CA THR A 198 14.80 15.09 0.47
C THR A 198 14.63 15.51 -0.99
N TYR A 199 14.04 16.67 -1.28
CA TYR A 199 13.87 17.17 -2.63
C TYR A 199 15.20 17.64 -3.23
N ASP A 200 15.48 17.18 -4.45
CA ASP A 200 16.65 17.57 -5.26
C ASP A 200 16.20 18.41 -6.45
N GLU A 201 16.55 19.69 -6.44
CA GLU A 201 16.20 20.65 -7.48
C GLU A 201 16.74 20.27 -8.88
N ALA A 202 17.90 19.60 -8.93
CA ALA A 202 18.55 19.27 -10.19
C ALA A 202 17.77 18.20 -10.97
N THR A 203 17.27 17.19 -10.26
CA THR A 203 16.46 16.09 -10.83
C THR A 203 14.97 16.36 -10.71
N ARG A 204 14.55 17.28 -9.86
CA ARG A 204 13.15 17.53 -9.46
C ARG A 204 12.50 16.29 -8.84
N LEU A 205 13.29 15.45 -8.21
CA LEU A 205 12.86 14.21 -7.52
C LEU A 205 13.23 14.27 -6.04
N TRP A 206 12.68 13.35 -5.27
CA TRP A 206 13.00 13.17 -3.86
C TRP A 206 13.99 12.02 -3.71
N LYS A 207 15.12 12.29 -3.08
CA LYS A 207 16.14 11.27 -2.78
C LYS A 207 15.60 10.28 -1.75
N HIS A 208 16.14 9.06 -1.74
CA HIS A 208 15.66 7.96 -0.91
C HIS A 208 15.62 8.34 0.59
N ALA A 209 16.66 9.02 1.07
CA ALA A 209 16.74 9.44 2.46
C ALA A 209 17.65 10.67 2.65
N TRP A 210 17.52 11.25 3.85
CA TRP A 210 18.34 12.32 4.36
C TRP A 210 18.93 11.94 5.72
N ASP A 211 20.24 12.16 5.90
CA ASP A 211 20.94 12.07 7.18
C ASP A 211 21.17 13.47 7.74
N GLU A 212 20.52 13.79 8.84
CA GLU A 212 20.63 15.10 9.50
C GLU A 212 22.06 15.43 9.91
N THR A 213 22.88 14.42 10.21
CA THR A 213 24.28 14.59 10.64
C THR A 213 25.23 14.78 9.47
N HIS A 214 24.84 14.42 8.25
CA HIS A 214 25.66 14.40 7.04
C HIS A 214 26.91 13.49 7.16
N GLN A 215 26.90 12.52 8.10
CA GLN A 215 28.06 11.69 8.41
C GLN A 215 27.97 10.27 7.90
N MET A 216 26.75 9.84 7.51
CA MET A 216 26.59 8.50 6.96
C MET A 216 27.35 8.35 5.64
N PHE A 217 27.99 7.20 5.44
CA PHE A 217 28.84 6.93 4.27
C PHE A 217 28.09 7.01 2.92
N TRP A 218 26.77 6.84 2.94
CA TRP A 218 25.90 6.97 1.75
C TRP A 218 25.40 8.42 1.55
N ALA A 219 25.53 9.28 2.53
CA ALA A 219 25.02 10.64 2.49
C ALA A 219 26.04 11.62 1.86
N ASN A 220 25.53 12.56 1.12
CA ASN A 220 26.32 13.70 0.64
C ASN A 220 26.76 14.55 1.84
N PRO A 221 28.08 14.81 2.02
CA PRO A 221 28.59 15.49 3.21
C PRO A 221 28.20 16.98 3.31
N GLN A 222 27.66 17.58 2.25
CA GLN A 222 27.18 18.96 2.24
C GLN A 222 25.68 19.06 2.48
N THR A 223 24.89 18.09 1.95
CA THR A 223 23.42 18.16 1.96
C THR A 223 22.77 17.11 2.86
N GLY A 224 23.48 16.02 3.20
CA GLY A 224 22.90 14.86 3.91
C GLY A 224 22.08 13.94 3.03
N LEU A 225 21.88 14.26 1.75
CA LEU A 225 21.05 13.48 0.83
C LEU A 225 21.72 12.18 0.38
N SER A 226 20.93 11.11 0.18
CA SER A 226 21.38 9.93 -0.56
C SER A 226 21.60 10.24 -2.04
N GLN A 227 22.33 9.36 -2.74
CA GLN A 227 22.79 9.64 -4.10
C GLN A 227 21.65 9.66 -5.11
N HIS A 228 20.75 8.66 -5.06
CA HIS A 228 19.75 8.42 -6.09
C HIS A 228 18.31 8.46 -5.57
N THR A 229 17.39 8.62 -6.51
CA THR A 229 15.95 8.43 -6.28
C THR A 229 15.57 7.00 -6.60
N TRP A 230 15.44 6.18 -5.57
CA TRP A 230 14.87 4.87 -5.72
C TRP A 230 13.34 4.99 -5.89
N ALA A 231 12.82 4.46 -7.00
CA ALA A 231 11.44 4.66 -7.40
C ALA A 231 10.44 4.22 -6.31
N ARG A 232 10.70 3.10 -5.65
CA ARG A 232 9.82 2.61 -4.58
C ARG A 232 9.81 3.51 -3.35
N ALA A 233 10.91 4.15 -2.99
CA ALA A 233 10.93 5.12 -1.88
C ALA A 233 10.05 6.34 -2.21
N LEU A 234 10.17 6.88 -3.43
CA LEU A 234 9.26 7.95 -3.90
C LEU A 234 7.81 7.45 -3.98
N GLY A 235 7.60 6.19 -4.40
CA GLY A 235 6.28 5.55 -4.38
C GLY A 235 5.65 5.52 -2.99
N TRP A 236 6.42 5.19 -1.96
CA TRP A 236 5.94 5.26 -0.58
C TRP A 236 5.55 6.68 -0.19
N PHE A 237 6.36 7.66 -0.52
CA PHE A 237 6.09 9.05 -0.17
C PHE A 237 4.82 9.59 -0.84
N THR A 238 4.60 9.28 -2.13
CA THR A 238 3.38 9.68 -2.85
C THR A 238 2.15 8.96 -2.33
N MET A 239 2.25 7.68 -1.98
CA MET A 239 1.17 6.94 -1.34
C MET A 239 0.84 7.46 0.05
N ALA A 240 1.86 7.84 0.85
CA ALA A 240 1.63 8.45 2.17
C ALA A 240 0.76 9.70 2.07
N MET A 241 1.06 10.58 1.11
CA MET A 241 0.27 11.81 0.91
C MET A 241 -1.19 11.51 0.57
N VAL A 242 -1.46 10.62 -0.37
CA VAL A 242 -2.83 10.32 -0.78
C VAL A 242 -3.62 9.56 0.30
N GLU A 243 -2.97 8.70 1.10
CA GLU A 243 -3.62 7.99 2.20
C GLU A 243 -3.85 8.90 3.42
N VAL A 244 -2.92 9.82 3.72
CA VAL A 244 -3.14 10.85 4.74
C VAL A 244 -4.31 11.75 4.36
N LEU A 245 -4.41 12.17 3.09
CA LEU A 245 -5.53 12.96 2.60
C LEU A 245 -6.89 12.25 2.73
N ASP A 246 -6.93 10.92 2.70
CA ASP A 246 -8.17 10.17 2.95
C ASP A 246 -8.68 10.32 4.39
N ALA A 247 -7.77 10.42 5.35
CA ALA A 247 -8.09 10.50 6.77
C ALA A 247 -8.37 11.95 7.24
N LEU A 248 -7.75 12.93 6.60
CA LEU A 248 -7.95 14.35 6.94
C LEU A 248 -9.34 14.82 6.53
N PRO A 249 -10.05 15.59 7.40
CA PRO A 249 -11.32 16.21 7.03
C PRO A 249 -11.18 17.12 5.80
N GLU A 250 -12.22 17.21 4.96
CA GLU A 250 -12.21 18.06 3.77
C GLU A 250 -11.98 19.56 4.09
N ASN A 251 -12.45 20.00 5.26
CA ASN A 251 -12.30 21.38 5.73
C ASN A 251 -11.08 21.60 6.62
N TYR A 252 -10.15 20.65 6.71
CA TYR A 252 -8.92 20.84 7.48
C TYR A 252 -8.03 21.90 6.83
N ALA A 253 -7.61 22.89 7.62
CA ALA A 253 -7.01 24.12 7.10
C ALA A 253 -5.70 23.90 6.32
N ARG A 254 -4.90 22.89 6.68
CA ARG A 254 -3.60 22.61 6.06
C ARG A 254 -3.64 21.52 4.98
N ARG A 255 -4.83 21.07 4.59
CA ARG A 255 -5.02 20.02 3.59
C ARG A 255 -4.38 20.38 2.24
N GLU A 256 -4.48 21.66 1.85
CA GLU A 256 -3.97 22.17 0.59
C GLU A 256 -2.44 22.11 0.48
N GLU A 257 -1.72 22.15 1.61
CA GLU A 257 -0.27 21.98 1.64
C GLU A 257 0.12 20.59 1.09
N ILE A 258 -0.58 19.54 1.54
CA ILE A 258 -0.33 18.17 1.03
C ILE A 258 -0.78 18.02 -0.42
N ILE A 259 -1.93 18.57 -0.81
CA ILE A 259 -2.44 18.49 -2.18
C ILE A 259 -1.44 19.13 -3.16
N SER A 260 -0.94 20.33 -2.85
CA SER A 260 0.03 21.04 -3.70
C SER A 260 1.35 20.26 -3.83
N LEU A 261 1.82 19.67 -2.73
CA LEU A 261 3.03 18.85 -2.74
C LEU A 261 2.80 17.55 -3.54
N PHE A 262 1.65 16.90 -3.36
CA PHE A 262 1.27 15.71 -4.12
C PHE A 262 1.21 16.01 -5.63
N GLN A 263 0.62 17.13 -6.04
CA GLN A 263 0.58 17.57 -7.45
C GLN A 263 1.99 17.74 -8.02
N ARG A 264 2.91 18.38 -7.26
CA ARG A 264 4.29 18.54 -7.67
C ARG A 264 5.00 17.18 -7.79
N ALA A 265 4.78 16.27 -6.84
CA ALA A 265 5.37 14.94 -6.87
C ALA A 265 4.86 14.12 -8.07
N MET A 266 3.55 14.15 -8.31
CA MET A 266 2.97 13.40 -9.44
C MET A 266 3.40 13.98 -10.79
N LYS A 267 3.60 15.31 -10.88
CA LYS A 267 4.22 15.89 -12.08
C LYS A 267 5.62 15.34 -12.31
N SER A 268 6.46 15.35 -11.30
CA SER A 268 7.82 14.77 -11.40
C SER A 268 7.78 13.29 -11.78
N VAL A 269 6.93 12.51 -11.14
CA VAL A 269 6.75 11.09 -11.47
C VAL A 269 6.38 10.90 -12.93
N THR A 270 5.46 11.71 -13.48
CA THR A 270 5.06 11.60 -14.90
C THR A 270 6.16 12.02 -15.88
N ASP A 271 7.01 12.98 -15.50
CA ASP A 271 8.17 13.38 -16.29
C ASP A 271 9.21 12.24 -16.47
N TYR A 272 9.22 11.26 -15.58
CA TYR A 272 10.10 10.07 -15.61
C TYR A 272 9.41 8.77 -16.05
N GLN A 273 8.17 8.84 -16.52
CA GLN A 273 7.48 7.66 -17.04
C GLN A 273 8.10 7.23 -18.38
N ASP A 274 8.48 5.94 -18.51
CA ASP A 274 8.99 5.41 -19.77
C ASP A 274 7.91 5.44 -20.87
N GLU A 275 8.20 6.09 -21.98
CA GLU A 275 7.24 6.29 -23.08
C GLU A 275 6.83 4.96 -23.75
N ALA A 276 7.76 4.01 -23.85
CA ALA A 276 7.53 2.78 -24.58
C ALA A 276 6.64 1.79 -23.80
N SER A 277 6.87 1.67 -22.51
CA SER A 277 6.17 0.73 -21.64
C SER A 277 5.02 1.37 -20.86
N GLY A 278 5.09 2.67 -20.57
CA GLY A 278 4.15 3.37 -19.71
C GLY A 278 4.37 3.16 -18.22
N VAL A 279 5.44 2.49 -17.80
CA VAL A 279 5.79 2.22 -16.40
C VAL A 279 7.13 2.87 -16.04
N TRP A 280 7.75 2.54 -14.91
CA TRP A 280 8.95 3.22 -14.41
C TRP A 280 10.09 2.25 -14.15
N PHE A 281 11.31 2.76 -14.28
CA PHE A 281 12.54 2.09 -13.89
C PHE A 281 12.74 2.11 -12.37
N ASP A 282 13.56 1.19 -11.86
CA ASP A 282 13.83 1.03 -10.41
C ASP A 282 14.56 2.25 -9.81
N VAL A 283 15.50 2.85 -10.55
CA VAL A 283 16.22 4.08 -10.17
C VAL A 283 15.88 5.17 -11.17
N LEU A 284 15.12 6.18 -10.74
CA LEU A 284 14.50 7.14 -11.68
C LEU A 284 15.49 8.09 -12.33
N ASP A 285 16.54 8.50 -11.62
CA ASP A 285 17.50 9.51 -12.03
C ASP A 285 18.76 8.93 -12.70
N VAL A 286 18.70 7.69 -13.19
CA VAL A 286 19.85 7.01 -13.85
C VAL A 286 19.41 6.42 -15.19
N ASP A 287 20.04 6.89 -16.26
CA ASP A 287 19.96 6.33 -17.62
C ASP A 287 21.11 5.35 -17.85
N ASP A 288 20.93 4.08 -17.50
CA ASP A 288 21.89 3.01 -17.64
C ASP A 288 21.16 1.75 -18.12
N PRO A 289 21.69 0.98 -19.10
CA PRO A 289 21.02 -0.21 -19.66
C PRO A 289 20.85 -1.35 -18.65
N ARG A 290 21.48 -1.31 -17.50
CA ARG A 290 21.27 -2.28 -16.41
C ARG A 290 20.04 -1.94 -15.56
N ASN A 291 19.52 -0.70 -15.65
CA ASN A 291 18.30 -0.30 -14.96
C ASN A 291 17.11 -1.06 -15.56
N TYR A 292 16.19 -1.48 -14.75
CA TYR A 292 15.06 -2.31 -15.17
C TYR A 292 13.72 -1.71 -14.81
N LEU A 293 12.67 -2.01 -15.59
CA LEU A 293 11.30 -1.65 -15.29
C LEU A 293 10.85 -2.42 -14.04
N GLU A 294 10.36 -1.69 -13.03
CA GLU A 294 10.09 -2.22 -11.69
C GLU A 294 8.58 -2.18 -11.37
N ALA A 295 8.03 -3.33 -10.98
CA ALA A 295 6.59 -3.50 -10.82
C ALA A 295 6.01 -2.81 -9.59
N THR A 296 6.75 -2.75 -8.48
CA THR A 296 6.21 -2.24 -7.21
C THR A 296 6.01 -0.74 -7.27
N ALA A 297 7.03 0.02 -7.62
CA ALA A 297 6.97 1.48 -7.77
C ALA A 297 5.96 1.87 -8.87
N SER A 298 5.99 1.14 -9.99
CA SER A 298 5.02 1.36 -11.07
C SER A 298 3.58 1.17 -10.61
N SER A 299 3.30 0.18 -9.78
CA SER A 299 1.96 -0.03 -9.17
C SER A 299 1.58 1.12 -8.24
N MET A 300 2.51 1.60 -7.41
CA MET A 300 2.30 2.73 -6.50
C MET A 300 1.97 4.02 -7.25
N PHE A 301 2.77 4.36 -8.26
CA PHE A 301 2.55 5.57 -9.05
C PHE A 301 1.24 5.50 -9.83
N THR A 302 0.91 4.33 -10.41
CA THR A 302 -0.37 4.12 -11.09
C THR A 302 -1.55 4.33 -10.15
N TYR A 303 -1.50 3.76 -8.95
CA TYR A 303 -2.52 3.98 -7.92
C TYR A 303 -2.65 5.46 -7.57
N CYS A 304 -1.54 6.15 -7.30
CA CYS A 304 -1.54 7.57 -6.94
C CYS A 304 -2.13 8.45 -8.04
N LEU A 305 -1.79 8.19 -9.32
CA LEU A 305 -2.35 8.91 -10.47
C LEU A 305 -3.86 8.76 -10.56
N LEU A 306 -4.34 7.52 -10.52
CA LEU A 306 -5.77 7.22 -10.70
C LEU A 306 -6.61 7.69 -9.51
N LYS A 307 -6.14 7.44 -8.29
CA LYS A 307 -6.82 7.89 -7.08
C LYS A 307 -6.79 9.40 -6.92
N GLY A 308 -5.65 10.04 -7.20
CA GLY A 308 -5.51 11.48 -7.14
C GLY A 308 -6.45 12.18 -8.12
N TRP A 309 -6.58 11.64 -9.34
CA TRP A 309 -7.57 12.12 -10.31
C TRP A 309 -9.00 11.92 -9.80
N ARG A 310 -9.35 10.73 -9.37
CA ARG A 310 -10.70 10.43 -8.87
C ARG A 310 -11.14 11.34 -7.72
N LEU A 311 -10.21 11.70 -6.84
CA LEU A 311 -10.46 12.58 -5.71
C LEU A 311 -10.38 14.08 -6.04
N GLY A 312 -10.06 14.42 -7.29
CA GLY A 312 -9.98 15.80 -7.77
C GLY A 312 -8.70 16.54 -7.37
N TYR A 313 -7.67 15.82 -6.93
CA TYR A 313 -6.35 16.42 -6.65
C TYR A 313 -5.52 16.61 -7.92
N LEU A 314 -5.78 15.81 -8.95
CA LEU A 314 -5.12 15.84 -10.26
C LEU A 314 -6.16 16.04 -11.36
N ASP A 315 -5.75 16.64 -12.48
CA ASP A 315 -6.59 16.85 -13.64
C ASP A 315 -6.71 15.62 -14.55
N ASP A 316 -7.50 15.73 -15.64
CA ASP A 316 -7.79 14.62 -16.56
C ASP A 316 -6.55 14.08 -17.28
N SER A 317 -5.48 14.85 -17.47
CA SER A 317 -4.25 14.38 -18.11
C SER A 317 -3.56 13.29 -17.30
N TYR A 318 -3.64 13.38 -15.99
CA TYR A 318 -3.11 12.35 -15.07
C TYR A 318 -3.94 11.07 -15.08
N ARG A 319 -5.26 11.16 -15.30
CA ARG A 319 -6.10 9.97 -15.55
C ARG A 319 -5.59 9.18 -16.75
N ASP A 320 -5.38 9.84 -17.87
CA ASP A 320 -4.96 9.19 -19.11
C ASP A 320 -3.56 8.59 -18.97
N THR A 321 -2.67 9.29 -18.26
CA THR A 321 -1.35 8.79 -17.86
C THR A 321 -1.46 7.55 -16.96
N GLY A 322 -2.35 7.57 -15.98
CA GLY A 322 -2.61 6.44 -15.08
C GLY A 322 -3.18 5.22 -15.81
N ILE A 323 -4.11 5.42 -16.76
CA ILE A 323 -4.64 4.33 -17.60
C ILE A 323 -3.54 3.74 -18.47
N ARG A 324 -2.69 4.56 -19.08
CA ARG A 324 -1.51 4.10 -19.84
C ARG A 324 -0.56 3.30 -18.96
N ALA A 325 -0.29 3.78 -17.75
CA ALA A 325 0.54 3.10 -16.77
C ALA A 325 -0.04 1.73 -16.37
N TYR A 326 -1.34 1.66 -16.11
CA TYR A 326 -1.99 0.39 -15.77
C TYR A 326 -1.92 -0.65 -16.88
N ARG A 327 -2.10 -0.23 -18.16
CA ARG A 327 -1.89 -1.12 -19.31
C ARG A 327 -0.44 -1.61 -19.37
N GLY A 328 0.50 -0.71 -19.11
CA GLY A 328 1.92 -1.05 -18.98
C GLY A 328 2.16 -2.06 -17.86
N LEU A 329 1.57 -1.88 -16.67
CA LEU A 329 1.67 -2.83 -15.56
C LEU A 329 1.22 -4.22 -15.97
N VAL A 330 0.05 -4.32 -16.61
CA VAL A 330 -0.48 -5.63 -17.04
C VAL A 330 0.41 -6.26 -18.11
N LYS A 331 0.84 -5.48 -19.09
CA LYS A 331 1.66 -5.97 -20.20
C LYS A 331 3.06 -6.42 -19.77
N GLU A 332 3.74 -5.63 -18.91
CA GLU A 332 5.14 -5.85 -18.57
C GLU A 332 5.33 -6.80 -17.38
N PHE A 333 4.36 -6.88 -16.47
CA PHE A 333 4.56 -7.56 -15.19
C PHE A 333 3.56 -8.66 -14.89
N VAL A 334 2.38 -8.69 -15.52
CA VAL A 334 1.39 -9.73 -15.22
C VAL A 334 1.63 -10.96 -16.06
N THR A 335 1.69 -12.12 -15.39
CA THR A 335 1.79 -13.42 -16.06
C THR A 335 0.73 -14.38 -15.53
N LYS A 336 0.03 -15.07 -16.46
CA LYS A 336 -0.87 -16.17 -16.14
C LYS A 336 -0.09 -17.47 -16.05
N LYS A 337 -0.20 -18.16 -14.92
CA LYS A 337 0.44 -19.47 -14.72
C LYS A 337 -0.48 -20.60 -15.21
N ARG A 338 0.11 -21.78 -15.45
CA ARG A 338 -0.62 -22.97 -15.95
C ARG A 338 -1.72 -23.47 -15.00
N ASP A 339 -1.56 -23.23 -13.71
CA ASP A 339 -2.52 -23.61 -12.67
C ASP A 339 -3.68 -22.62 -12.51
N GLY A 340 -3.75 -21.60 -13.39
CA GLY A 340 -4.77 -20.56 -13.40
C GLY A 340 -4.49 -19.38 -12.47
N THR A 341 -3.40 -19.41 -11.70
CA THR A 341 -3.00 -18.26 -10.89
C THR A 341 -2.39 -17.15 -11.73
N MET A 342 -2.43 -15.93 -11.21
CA MET A 342 -1.75 -14.76 -11.72
C MET A 342 -0.48 -14.50 -10.92
N SER A 343 0.58 -14.03 -11.56
CA SER A 343 1.78 -13.52 -10.88
C SER A 343 2.08 -12.10 -11.34
N LEU A 344 2.50 -11.27 -10.38
CA LEU A 344 3.14 -9.99 -10.63
C LEU A 344 4.66 -10.21 -10.60
N THR A 345 5.33 -9.97 -11.71
CA THR A 345 6.77 -10.24 -11.89
C THR A 345 7.60 -8.96 -11.76
N LYS A 346 8.92 -9.10 -11.66
CA LYS A 346 9.88 -7.98 -11.65
C LYS A 346 9.69 -7.01 -10.47
N CYS A 347 9.39 -7.50 -9.29
CA CYS A 347 9.41 -6.69 -8.08
C CYS A 347 10.83 -6.66 -7.49
N CYS A 348 11.38 -5.49 -7.21
CA CYS A 348 12.59 -5.37 -6.39
C CYS A 348 12.35 -5.97 -5.00
N SER A 349 13.17 -6.94 -4.62
CA SER A 349 13.00 -7.65 -3.34
C SER A 349 13.14 -6.72 -2.15
N VAL A 350 14.22 -5.96 -2.10
CA VAL A 350 14.54 -5.03 -1.03
C VAL A 350 15.58 -4.03 -1.51
N SER A 351 15.45 -2.77 -1.12
CA SER A 351 16.55 -1.82 -1.14
C SER A 351 16.49 -0.98 0.13
N GLY A 352 17.61 -0.41 0.50
CA GLY A 352 17.70 0.43 1.69
C GLY A 352 19.11 0.97 1.84
N LEU A 353 19.28 1.93 2.72
CA LEU A 353 20.58 2.51 3.04
C LEU A 353 21.09 1.85 4.30
N GLY A 354 22.34 1.43 4.29
CA GLY A 354 22.88 0.64 5.39
C GLY A 354 23.14 1.46 6.65
N PRO A 355 23.06 0.82 7.83
CA PRO A 355 23.81 1.29 8.96
C PRO A 355 25.32 1.03 8.73
N GLU A 356 26.18 1.64 9.54
CA GLU A 356 27.65 1.45 9.43
C GLU A 356 28.06 -0.04 9.42
N SER A 357 27.29 -0.89 10.09
CA SER A 357 27.51 -2.35 10.12
C SER A 357 27.20 -3.05 8.80
N ASN A 358 26.57 -2.37 7.83
CA ASN A 358 26.28 -2.89 6.50
C ASN A 358 26.63 -1.89 5.38
N PRO A 359 27.93 -1.63 5.15
CA PRO A 359 28.38 -0.63 4.18
C PRO A 359 28.14 -1.01 2.71
N LYS A 360 27.65 -2.23 2.42
CA LYS A 360 27.26 -2.63 1.05
C LYS A 360 26.04 -1.87 0.56
N ARG A 361 25.19 -1.40 1.48
CA ARG A 361 23.99 -0.60 1.16
C ARG A 361 24.33 0.87 1.12
N ASP A 362 25.17 1.25 0.16
CA ASP A 362 25.75 2.59 0.05
C ASP A 362 24.91 3.58 -0.78
N GLY A 363 23.75 3.13 -1.28
CA GLY A 363 22.87 3.97 -2.09
C GLY A 363 23.38 4.28 -3.49
N SER A 364 24.46 3.62 -3.93
CA SER A 364 24.95 3.72 -5.32
C SER A 364 24.02 3.00 -6.29
N PHE A 365 24.11 3.35 -7.58
CA PHE A 365 23.36 2.64 -8.63
C PHE A 365 23.77 1.16 -8.67
N GLU A 366 25.06 0.84 -8.52
CA GLU A 366 25.59 -0.52 -8.44
C GLU A 366 24.96 -1.32 -7.32
N TYR A 367 24.75 -0.70 -6.16
CA TYR A 367 24.07 -1.32 -5.04
C TYR A 367 22.61 -1.64 -5.40
N TYR A 368 21.85 -0.68 -5.92
CA TYR A 368 20.44 -0.93 -6.30
C TYR A 368 20.32 -2.06 -7.33
N MET A 369 21.21 -2.09 -8.33
CA MET A 369 21.21 -3.16 -9.34
C MET A 369 21.70 -4.52 -8.81
N SER A 370 22.31 -4.58 -7.64
CA SER A 370 22.75 -5.81 -6.98
C SER A 370 21.64 -6.49 -6.17
N GLU A 371 20.56 -5.78 -5.87
CA GLU A 371 19.46 -6.33 -5.06
C GLU A 371 18.60 -7.30 -5.90
N PRO A 372 18.12 -8.40 -5.30
CA PRO A 372 17.35 -9.40 -6.03
C PRO A 372 16.01 -8.88 -6.54
N VAL A 373 15.62 -9.33 -7.72
CA VAL A 373 14.30 -9.14 -8.29
C VAL A 373 13.51 -10.45 -8.16
N ARG A 374 12.24 -10.36 -7.77
CA ARG A 374 11.40 -11.54 -7.54
C ARG A 374 9.95 -11.32 -7.99
N ASP A 375 9.22 -12.43 -8.14
CA ASP A 375 7.80 -12.42 -8.43
C ASP A 375 6.99 -12.36 -7.12
N ASN A 376 5.79 -11.77 -7.19
CA ASN A 376 4.76 -11.81 -6.13
C ASN A 376 5.24 -11.24 -4.79
N ASP A 377 6.01 -10.19 -4.85
CA ASP A 377 6.39 -9.48 -3.63
C ASP A 377 5.19 -8.73 -3.05
N ALA A 378 4.89 -8.96 -1.79
CA ALA A 378 3.76 -8.33 -1.07
C ALA A 378 3.73 -6.80 -1.19
N LYS A 379 4.91 -6.16 -1.28
CA LYS A 379 5.05 -4.71 -1.48
C LYS A 379 4.58 -4.25 -2.86
N GLY A 380 4.60 -5.15 -3.86
CA GLY A 380 4.06 -4.89 -5.19
C GLY A 380 2.59 -5.33 -5.32
N ILE A 381 2.23 -6.44 -4.69
CA ILE A 381 0.86 -7.00 -4.76
C ILE A 381 -0.17 -6.03 -4.18
N GLY A 382 0.08 -5.46 -2.99
CA GLY A 382 -0.83 -4.50 -2.37
C GLY A 382 -1.12 -3.29 -3.29
N PRO A 383 -0.11 -2.53 -3.72
CA PRO A 383 -0.30 -1.42 -4.65
C PRO A 383 -0.90 -1.82 -6.00
N PHE A 384 -0.57 -3.01 -6.54
CA PHE A 384 -1.21 -3.50 -7.76
C PHE A 384 -2.71 -3.75 -7.57
N ILE A 385 -3.12 -4.31 -6.42
CA ILE A 385 -4.53 -4.45 -6.06
C ILE A 385 -5.22 -3.08 -6.03
N TRP A 386 -4.63 -2.09 -5.38
CA TRP A 386 -5.21 -0.75 -5.29
C TRP A 386 -5.31 -0.06 -6.67
N ALA A 387 -4.26 -0.16 -7.50
CA ALA A 387 -4.31 0.35 -8.87
C ALA A 387 -5.41 -0.34 -9.70
N SER A 388 -5.56 -1.66 -9.54
CA SER A 388 -6.61 -2.44 -10.20
C SER A 388 -8.01 -2.00 -9.77
N LEU A 389 -8.23 -1.83 -8.47
CA LEU A 389 -9.52 -1.35 -7.94
C LEU A 389 -9.86 0.06 -8.44
N GLU A 390 -8.90 0.97 -8.60
CA GLU A 390 -9.16 2.28 -9.20
C GLU A 390 -9.61 2.15 -10.67
N MET A 391 -9.00 1.25 -11.46
CA MET A 391 -9.41 0.97 -12.82
C MET A 391 -10.80 0.30 -12.88
N GLU A 392 -11.06 -0.64 -12.00
CA GLU A 392 -12.33 -1.37 -11.90
C GLU A 392 -13.49 -0.44 -11.54
N ARG A 393 -13.26 0.59 -10.71
CA ARG A 393 -14.23 1.67 -10.43
C ARG A 393 -14.61 2.47 -11.68
N MET A 394 -13.75 2.51 -12.69
CA MET A 394 -14.05 3.14 -13.99
C MET A 394 -14.74 2.19 -14.99
N GLY A 395 -14.99 0.94 -14.62
CA GLY A 395 -15.62 -0.08 -15.48
C GLY A 395 -14.62 -0.97 -16.23
N PHE A 396 -13.35 -0.98 -15.81
CA PHE A 396 -12.38 -1.92 -16.37
C PHE A 396 -12.63 -3.35 -15.93
N THR A 397 -12.45 -4.25 -16.90
CA THR A 397 -12.43 -5.69 -16.68
C THR A 397 -11.24 -6.31 -17.41
N ILE A 398 -10.94 -7.56 -17.12
CA ILE A 398 -9.88 -8.31 -17.83
C ILE A 398 -10.17 -8.37 -19.35
N GLN A 399 -11.46 -8.42 -19.73
CA GLN A 399 -11.88 -8.57 -21.13
C GLN A 399 -11.76 -7.28 -21.93
N ASN A 400 -11.90 -6.10 -21.30
CA ASN A 400 -11.92 -4.83 -22.02
C ASN A 400 -10.61 -4.00 -21.91
N LEU A 401 -9.55 -4.55 -21.32
CA LEU A 401 -8.31 -3.81 -21.05
C LEU A 401 -7.76 -3.07 -22.28
N ASP A 402 -7.72 -3.75 -23.44
CA ASP A 402 -7.14 -3.19 -24.66
C ASP A 402 -8.11 -2.25 -25.42
N THR A 403 -9.40 -2.42 -25.23
CA THR A 403 -10.44 -1.70 -25.97
C THR A 403 -11.02 -0.51 -25.22
N PHE A 404 -10.85 -0.44 -23.91
CA PHE A 404 -11.36 0.63 -23.08
C PHE A 404 -10.79 1.99 -23.50
N GLN A 405 -11.65 2.96 -23.70
CA GLN A 405 -11.26 4.34 -23.99
C GLN A 405 -11.64 5.26 -22.81
N PRO A 406 -10.86 6.28 -22.50
CA PRO A 406 -11.19 7.24 -21.45
C PRO A 406 -12.57 7.90 -21.62
N ASN A 407 -13.05 7.99 -22.86
CA ASN A 407 -14.38 8.52 -23.19
C ASN A 407 -15.52 7.53 -22.91
N ASP A 408 -15.22 6.23 -22.73
CA ASP A 408 -16.17 5.20 -22.33
C ASP A 408 -16.51 5.27 -20.83
N ILE A 409 -15.79 6.08 -20.10
CA ILE A 409 -16.17 6.46 -18.76
C ILE A 409 -17.50 7.20 -18.92
N LEU A 410 -18.57 6.43 -18.91
CA LEU A 410 -19.90 6.93 -18.62
C LEU A 410 -19.70 7.85 -17.44
N SER A 411 -19.96 9.15 -17.62
CA SER A 411 -19.83 10.12 -16.56
C SER A 411 -20.33 9.44 -15.30
N VAL A 412 -19.38 8.89 -14.52
CA VAL A 412 -19.62 8.57 -13.14
C VAL A 412 -19.74 9.97 -12.56
N LYS A 413 -20.91 10.60 -12.89
CA LYS A 413 -21.48 11.58 -11.98
C LYS A 413 -21.14 10.97 -10.65
N ARG A 414 -20.38 11.69 -9.82
CA ARG A 414 -20.37 11.43 -8.38
C ARG A 414 -21.71 10.78 -8.10
N GLN A 415 -21.76 9.44 -8.14
CA GLN A 415 -22.80 8.75 -7.44
C GLN A 415 -22.42 9.13 -6.02
N GLU A 416 -23.00 10.23 -5.57
CA GLU A 416 -23.41 10.34 -4.18
C GLU A 416 -23.92 8.95 -3.90
N SER A 417 -23.11 8.22 -3.16
CA SER A 417 -23.22 6.78 -2.98
C SER A 417 -24.69 6.49 -2.75
N ALA A 418 -25.34 5.85 -3.72
CA ALA A 418 -26.64 5.26 -3.47
C ALA A 418 -26.41 4.37 -2.27
N GLU A 419 -26.64 4.96 -1.09
CA GLU A 419 -26.67 4.35 0.21
C GLU A 419 -25.58 3.30 0.44
N ALA A 420 -24.33 3.75 0.60
CA ALA A 420 -23.33 2.91 1.24
C ALA A 420 -23.96 2.34 2.53
N PRO A 421 -23.83 1.05 2.81
CA PRO A 421 -24.47 0.43 3.95
C PRO A 421 -24.10 1.19 5.22
N CYS A 422 -25.12 1.60 5.94
CA CYS A 422 -24.97 2.32 7.20
C CYS A 422 -24.93 1.29 8.35
N TYR A 423 -24.05 1.50 9.30
CA TYR A 423 -23.89 0.63 10.47
C TYR A 423 -24.11 1.44 11.75
N ASP A 424 -24.69 0.82 12.77
CA ASP A 424 -24.70 1.35 14.12
C ASP A 424 -23.32 1.18 14.79
N LEU A 425 -23.15 1.75 15.98
CA LEU A 425 -21.89 1.64 16.72
C LEU A 425 -21.52 0.21 17.15
N SER A 426 -22.47 -0.74 17.03
CA SER A 426 -22.20 -2.16 17.27
C SER A 426 -21.77 -2.92 16.00
N GLY A 427 -21.61 -2.22 14.86
CA GLY A 427 -21.26 -2.80 13.57
C GLY A 427 -22.43 -3.50 12.88
N ARG A 428 -23.68 -3.34 13.35
CA ARG A 428 -24.85 -3.93 12.70
C ARG A 428 -25.30 -3.03 11.55
N ARG A 429 -25.49 -3.60 10.37
CA ARG A 429 -26.09 -2.88 9.22
C ARG A 429 -27.48 -2.37 9.59
N THR A 430 -27.71 -1.09 9.40
CA THR A 430 -28.98 -0.43 9.77
C THR A 430 -29.30 0.72 8.82
N THR A 431 -30.54 1.20 8.91
CA THR A 431 -30.94 2.49 8.31
C THR A 431 -31.05 3.49 9.45
N PRO A 432 -30.49 4.70 9.35
CA PRO A 432 -30.61 5.70 10.40
C PRO A 432 -32.09 6.08 10.62
N ARG A 433 -32.74 5.54 11.64
CA ARG A 433 -34.15 5.79 11.95
C ARG A 433 -34.37 6.59 13.24
N SER A 434 -33.32 6.76 14.03
CA SER A 434 -33.37 7.46 15.31
C SER A 434 -32.18 8.40 15.46
N ARG A 435 -32.28 9.36 16.40
CA ARG A 435 -31.13 10.18 16.77
C ARG A 435 -30.00 9.28 17.29
N GLY A 436 -28.82 9.41 16.72
CA GLY A 436 -27.68 8.60 17.10
C GLY A 436 -26.48 8.74 16.17
N ILE A 437 -25.38 8.11 16.58
CA ILE A 437 -24.15 8.05 15.77
C ILE A 437 -24.20 6.79 14.92
N TYR A 438 -23.94 6.95 13.63
CA TYR A 438 -23.91 5.87 12.64
C TYR A 438 -22.59 5.93 11.86
N ILE A 439 -22.22 4.80 11.23
CA ILE A 439 -21.05 4.69 10.36
C ILE A 439 -21.53 4.40 8.94
N GLN A 440 -21.13 5.24 7.99
CA GLN A 440 -21.41 5.04 6.57
C GLN A 440 -20.16 5.41 5.77
N SER A 441 -19.74 4.54 4.85
CA SER A 441 -18.48 4.72 4.10
C SER A 441 -17.25 4.92 5.00
N GLY A 442 -17.22 4.22 6.16
CA GLY A 442 -16.13 4.37 7.14
C GLY A 442 -16.17 5.67 7.97
N ARG A 443 -17.15 6.54 7.76
CA ARG A 443 -17.29 7.81 8.49
C ARG A 443 -18.41 7.75 9.51
N LYS A 444 -18.16 8.25 10.71
CA LYS A 444 -19.22 8.50 11.72
C LYS A 444 -20.01 9.74 11.34
N PHE A 445 -21.31 9.67 11.39
CA PHE A 445 -22.17 10.82 11.28
C PHE A 445 -23.27 10.78 12.34
N TRP A 446 -23.76 11.97 12.70
CA TRP A 446 -24.85 12.13 13.65
C TRP A 446 -26.17 12.27 12.90
N ASN A 447 -27.09 11.32 13.08
CA ASN A 447 -28.46 11.50 12.61
C ASN A 447 -29.24 12.32 13.65
N LYS A 448 -29.66 13.54 13.26
CA LYS A 448 -30.33 14.52 14.13
C LYS A 448 -31.81 14.18 14.39
#